data_2c26139cbdca4ac13cbe6b510d31f5f2
#
_entry.id   2c26139cbdca4ac13cbe6b510d31f5f2
#
_cell.length_a   1.000
_cell.length_b   1.000
_cell.length_c   1.000
_cell.angle_alpha   90.00
_cell.angle_beta   90.00
_cell.angle_gamma   90.00
#
_symmetry.space_group_name_H-M   'P 1'
#
loop_
_entity.id
_entity.type
_entity.pdbx_description
1 polymer ?
#
loop_
_entity_poly.entity_id
_entity_poly.type
_entity_poly.pdbx_seq_one_letter_code
_entity_poly.pdbx_strand_id
1 'polypeptide(L)'
;NEIKKNFYFELEYIDTKSHKKINFEQYENYLIISTKFEKEIKNCTIIDNLPTKISKLIEIINLNFLKKQFQKQSEYKITKYTLNLNSRKIHFENKSLNLTEKEIDLIQFIYSLKRADLKEIQKTVWGYSNDLETHTVETHIYRLRKKMFKTFNDHNFIKHDQDGYFIN
;
A
#
# COMPACT_ATOMS: atom_id res chain seq x y z
N ASN A 1 -32.33 14.93 9.29
CA ASN A 1 -32.10 15.59 7.97
C ASN A 1 -31.15 16.81 8.01
N GLU A 2 -30.99 17.48 9.17
CA GLU A 2 -30.02 18.59 9.31
C GLU A 2 -28.57 18.17 9.28
N ILE A 3 -28.26 16.96 9.71
CA ILE A 3 -26.90 16.43 9.71
C ILE A 3 -26.35 16.25 8.29
N LYS A 4 -27.19 15.87 7.32
CA LYS A 4 -26.78 15.65 5.93
C LYS A 4 -26.24 16.92 5.24
N LYS A 5 -26.66 18.12 5.66
CA LYS A 5 -26.22 19.39 5.06
C LYS A 5 -24.75 19.76 5.39
N ASN A 6 -24.17 19.15 6.42
CA ASN A 6 -22.81 19.46 6.88
C ASN A 6 -21.74 18.49 6.36
N PHE A 7 -22.15 17.52 5.54
CA PHE A 7 -21.24 16.52 5.00
C PHE A 7 -21.19 16.62 3.46
N TYR A 8 -20.00 16.58 2.93
CA TYR A 8 -19.73 16.44 1.48
C TYR A 8 -19.82 14.99 1.00
N PHE A 9 -20.56 14.13 1.71
CA PHE A 9 -20.71 12.70 1.40
C PHE A 9 -22.13 12.23 1.74
N GLU A 10 -22.56 11.17 1.08
CA GLU A 10 -23.84 10.53 1.34
C GLU A 10 -23.77 9.63 2.57
N LEU A 11 -24.83 9.69 3.39
CA LEU A 11 -25.00 8.83 4.55
C LEU A 11 -26.09 7.81 4.26
N GLU A 12 -25.73 6.53 4.35
CA GLU A 12 -26.67 5.42 4.25
C GLU A 12 -26.71 4.66 5.57
N TYR A 13 -27.90 4.41 6.09
CA TYR A 13 -28.10 3.55 7.26
C TYR A 13 -28.29 2.11 6.80
N ILE A 14 -27.49 1.22 7.34
CA ILE A 14 -27.48 -0.19 7.01
C ILE A 14 -27.81 -0.97 8.28
N ASP A 15 -28.87 -1.77 8.24
CA ASP A 15 -29.16 -2.72 9.32
C ASP A 15 -28.13 -3.86 9.32
N THR A 16 -27.77 -4.33 10.51
CA THR A 16 -26.80 -5.43 10.70
C THR A 16 -27.14 -6.72 9.95
N LYS A 17 -28.43 -6.95 9.64
CA LYS A 17 -28.87 -8.09 8.83
C LYS A 17 -28.70 -7.87 7.33
N SER A 18 -28.65 -6.63 6.89
CA SER A 18 -28.60 -6.26 5.47
C SER A 18 -27.19 -6.03 4.94
N HIS A 19 -26.19 -5.82 5.82
CA HIS A 19 -24.82 -5.49 5.40
C HIS A 19 -24.18 -6.58 4.50
N LYS A 20 -24.54 -7.87 4.69
CA LYS A 20 -24.04 -8.99 3.86
C LYS A 20 -24.51 -8.94 2.40
N LYS A 21 -25.56 -8.14 2.11
CA LYS A 21 -26.11 -8.00 0.75
C LYS A 21 -25.52 -6.84 -0.02
N ILE A 22 -24.72 -6.00 0.64
CA ILE A 22 -24.15 -4.82 0.01
C ILE A 22 -22.82 -5.17 -0.64
N ASN A 23 -22.73 -4.93 -1.93
CA ASN A 23 -21.47 -5.00 -2.64
C ASN A 23 -20.70 -3.69 -2.43
N PHE A 24 -19.77 -3.68 -1.49
CA PHE A 24 -18.95 -2.49 -1.19
C PHE A 24 -17.95 -2.17 -2.30
N GLU A 25 -17.68 -3.08 -3.23
CA GLU A 25 -16.75 -2.86 -4.36
C GLU A 25 -17.28 -1.84 -5.37
N GLN A 26 -18.59 -1.61 -5.39
CA GLN A 26 -19.19 -0.59 -6.25
C GLN A 26 -18.91 0.86 -5.78
N TYR A 27 -18.48 1.05 -4.54
CA TYR A 27 -18.17 2.36 -3.99
C TYR A 27 -16.67 2.63 -4.04
N GLU A 28 -16.26 3.66 -4.72
CA GLU A 28 -14.85 4.05 -4.82
C GLU A 28 -14.26 4.44 -3.45
N ASN A 29 -15.04 5.19 -2.68
CA ASN A 29 -14.67 5.65 -1.34
C ASN A 29 -15.86 5.50 -0.39
N TYR A 30 -15.69 4.67 0.63
CA TYR A 30 -16.69 4.51 1.68
C TYR A 30 -16.02 4.33 3.05
N LEU A 31 -16.76 4.67 4.11
CA LEU A 31 -16.40 4.43 5.50
C LEU A 31 -17.57 3.76 6.18
N ILE A 32 -17.33 2.64 6.83
CA ILE A 32 -18.33 1.96 7.65
C ILE A 32 -18.12 2.38 9.09
N ILE A 33 -19.20 2.84 9.72
CA ILE A 33 -19.22 3.25 11.12
C ILE A 33 -20.18 2.34 11.85
N SER A 34 -19.74 1.76 12.96
CA SER A 34 -20.56 0.93 13.83
C SER A 34 -20.36 1.28 15.28
N THR A 35 -21.35 1.00 16.10
CA THR A 35 -21.28 1.11 17.56
C THR A 35 -20.82 -0.18 18.23
N LYS A 36 -20.71 -1.26 17.46
CA LYS A 36 -20.28 -2.57 17.94
C LYS A 36 -19.23 -3.17 17.02
N PHE A 37 -18.31 -3.92 17.62
CA PHE A 37 -17.34 -4.66 16.85
C PHE A 37 -18.00 -5.88 16.18
N GLU A 38 -17.94 -5.95 14.87
CA GLU A 38 -18.37 -7.10 14.08
C GLU A 38 -17.17 -7.69 13.32
N LYS A 39 -16.81 -8.93 13.65
CA LYS A 39 -15.65 -9.63 13.06
C LYS A 39 -15.71 -9.75 11.52
N GLU A 40 -16.92 -9.73 10.98
CA GLU A 40 -17.14 -9.95 9.54
C GLU A 40 -16.98 -8.67 8.71
N ILE A 41 -16.98 -7.48 9.34
CA ILE A 41 -16.88 -6.20 8.64
C ILE A 41 -15.44 -5.70 8.68
N LYS A 42 -14.75 -5.83 7.56
CA LYS A 42 -13.42 -5.23 7.38
C LYS A 42 -13.55 -3.70 7.22
N ASN A 43 -12.57 -2.95 7.73
CA ASN A 43 -12.50 -1.47 7.61
C ASN A 43 -13.67 -0.72 8.28
N CYS A 44 -14.16 -1.22 9.42
CA CYS A 44 -15.17 -0.57 10.24
C CYS A 44 -14.52 0.35 11.29
N THR A 45 -15.01 1.57 11.41
CA THR A 45 -14.67 2.49 12.50
C THR A 45 -15.68 2.33 13.62
N ILE A 46 -15.21 1.99 14.81
CA ILE A 46 -16.09 1.78 15.96
C ILE A 46 -16.20 3.08 16.75
N ILE A 47 -17.42 3.42 17.13
CA ILE A 47 -17.74 4.52 18.04
C ILE A 47 -18.42 3.92 19.27
N ASP A 48 -17.63 3.70 20.30
CA ASP A 48 -18.01 3.01 21.55
C ASP A 48 -18.57 3.96 22.62
N ASN A 49 -18.28 5.27 22.53
CA ASN A 49 -18.73 6.26 23.49
C ASN A 49 -19.97 7.03 22.99
N LEU A 50 -21.15 6.51 23.24
CA LEU A 50 -22.41 7.18 22.96
C LEU A 50 -23.07 7.72 24.24
N PRO A 51 -23.71 8.90 24.18
CA PRO A 51 -23.83 9.83 23.07
C PRO A 51 -22.51 10.59 22.78
N THR A 52 -22.14 10.72 21.51
CA THR A 52 -20.95 11.47 21.10
C THR A 52 -21.33 12.82 20.50
N LYS A 53 -20.52 13.86 20.73
CA LYS A 53 -20.72 15.18 20.10
C LYS A 53 -20.54 15.06 18.58
N ILE A 54 -21.37 15.77 17.83
CA ILE A 54 -21.34 15.74 16.36
C ILE A 54 -19.99 16.22 15.81
N SER A 55 -19.36 17.20 16.47
CA SER A 55 -18.01 17.68 16.11
C SER A 55 -16.97 16.58 16.20
N LYS A 56 -17.02 15.75 17.25
CA LYS A 56 -16.11 14.62 17.42
C LYS A 56 -16.36 13.51 16.37
N LEU A 57 -17.62 13.28 16.03
CA LEU A 57 -17.97 12.34 14.97
C LEU A 57 -17.40 12.80 13.61
N ILE A 58 -17.56 14.08 13.28
CA ILE A 58 -17.01 14.68 12.07
C ILE A 58 -15.50 14.55 12.03
N GLU A 59 -14.82 14.82 13.14
CA GLU A 59 -13.36 14.66 13.27
C GLU A 59 -12.92 13.22 12.99
N ILE A 60 -13.58 12.23 13.58
CA ILE A 60 -13.30 10.81 13.38
C ILE A 60 -13.48 10.43 11.90
N ILE A 61 -14.55 10.88 11.27
CA ILE A 61 -14.82 10.61 9.87
C ILE A 61 -13.72 11.21 8.98
N ASN A 62 -13.41 12.49 9.18
CA ASN A 62 -12.39 13.18 8.40
C ASN A 62 -11.02 12.54 8.55
N LEU A 63 -10.61 12.19 9.76
CA LEU A 63 -9.35 11.49 10.02
C LEU A 63 -9.28 10.13 9.31
N ASN A 64 -10.38 9.37 9.28
CA ASN A 64 -10.41 8.10 8.58
C ASN A 64 -10.37 8.25 7.05
N PHE A 65 -11.05 9.24 6.50
CA PHE A 65 -10.94 9.55 5.06
C PHE A 65 -9.53 9.99 4.69
N LEU A 66 -8.91 10.89 5.46
CA LEU A 66 -7.54 11.34 5.23
C LEU A 66 -6.55 10.17 5.31
N LYS A 67 -6.69 9.27 6.30
CA LYS A 67 -5.87 8.06 6.40
C LYS A 67 -6.02 7.17 5.16
N LYS A 68 -7.24 6.94 4.68
CA LYS A 68 -7.48 6.15 3.47
C LYS A 68 -6.89 6.80 2.23
N GLN A 69 -7.06 8.10 2.07
CA GLN A 69 -6.50 8.85 0.95
C GLN A 69 -4.97 8.79 0.96
N PHE A 70 -4.35 8.98 2.12
CA PHE A 70 -2.90 8.88 2.29
C PHE A 70 -2.38 7.46 1.99
N GLN A 71 -3.11 6.42 2.40
CA GLN A 71 -2.78 5.05 2.06
C GLN A 71 -2.85 4.78 0.56
N LYS A 72 -3.92 5.23 -0.12
CA LYS A 72 -4.06 5.08 -1.58
C LYS A 72 -2.95 5.79 -2.35
N GLN A 73 -2.57 6.99 -1.96
CA GLN A 73 -1.50 7.77 -2.60
C GLN A 73 -0.11 7.12 -2.46
N SER A 74 0.07 6.28 -1.45
CA SER A 74 1.33 5.58 -1.21
C SER A 74 1.41 4.20 -1.86
N GLU A 75 0.37 3.76 -2.55
CA GLU A 75 0.32 2.45 -3.20
C GLU A 75 0.68 2.53 -4.67
N TYR A 76 1.69 1.75 -5.05
CA TYR A 76 2.14 1.59 -6.42
C TYR A 76 1.92 0.15 -6.87
N LYS A 77 1.26 -0.01 -8.01
CA LYS A 77 1.20 -1.33 -8.68
C LYS A 77 2.50 -1.58 -9.42
N ILE A 78 3.13 -2.70 -9.08
CA ILE A 78 4.35 -3.18 -9.73
C ILE A 78 4.06 -4.59 -10.24
N THR A 79 3.70 -4.72 -11.50
CA THR A 79 3.21 -5.96 -12.10
C THR A 79 1.99 -6.54 -11.34
N LYS A 80 2.13 -7.72 -10.74
CA LYS A 80 1.09 -8.35 -9.90
C LYS A 80 1.12 -7.90 -8.43
N TYR A 81 2.14 -7.14 -8.03
CA TYR A 81 2.34 -6.72 -6.65
C TYR A 81 1.80 -5.33 -6.39
N THR A 82 1.45 -5.05 -5.13
CA THR A 82 1.17 -3.71 -4.63
C THR A 82 2.25 -3.32 -3.63
N LEU A 83 3.02 -2.29 -3.95
CA LEU A 83 4.03 -1.69 -3.07
C LEU A 83 3.41 -0.54 -2.30
N ASN A 84 3.42 -0.61 -0.96
CA ASN A 84 2.98 0.47 -0.09
C ASN A 84 4.21 1.16 0.53
N LEU A 85 4.45 2.40 0.14
CA LEU A 85 5.63 3.18 0.54
C LEU A 85 5.61 3.54 2.01
N ASN A 86 4.44 3.88 2.55
CA ASN A 86 4.30 4.31 3.94
C ASN A 86 4.54 3.18 4.92
N SER A 87 3.99 1.99 4.65
CA SER A 87 4.18 0.82 5.48
C SER A 87 5.46 0.04 5.14
N ARG A 88 6.15 0.43 4.06
CA ARG A 88 7.33 -0.26 3.53
C ARG A 88 7.08 -1.75 3.29
N LYS A 89 5.92 -2.05 2.68
CA LYS A 89 5.50 -3.44 2.41
C LYS A 89 5.16 -3.63 0.94
N ILE A 90 5.50 -4.80 0.44
CA ILE A 90 5.01 -5.28 -0.83
C ILE A 90 4.03 -6.44 -0.60
N HIS A 91 2.90 -6.42 -1.29
CA HIS A 91 1.80 -7.36 -1.11
C HIS A 91 1.49 -8.08 -2.40
N PHE A 92 1.10 -9.34 -2.27
CA PHE A 92 0.50 -10.12 -3.33
C PHE A 92 -0.45 -11.13 -2.70
N GLU A 93 -1.73 -11.11 -3.10
CA GLU A 93 -2.79 -11.89 -2.48
C GLU A 93 -2.84 -11.69 -0.95
N ASN A 94 -2.80 -12.77 -0.17
CA ASN A 94 -2.84 -12.73 1.29
C ASN A 94 -1.43 -12.67 1.94
N LYS A 95 -0.37 -12.52 1.14
CA LYS A 95 1.00 -12.47 1.63
C LYS A 95 1.55 -11.04 1.60
N SER A 96 2.41 -10.74 2.56
CA SER A 96 3.14 -9.47 2.62
C SER A 96 4.59 -9.66 3.01
N LEU A 97 5.45 -8.78 2.50
CA LEU A 97 6.88 -8.75 2.79
C LEU A 97 7.29 -7.34 3.20
N ASN A 98 7.99 -7.22 4.33
CA ASN A 98 8.59 -5.96 4.76
C ASN A 98 9.85 -5.67 3.94
N LEU A 99 9.95 -4.44 3.45
CA LEU A 99 11.09 -3.95 2.70
C LEU A 99 11.85 -2.89 3.49
N THR A 100 13.15 -2.79 3.26
CA THR A 100 13.95 -1.65 3.69
C THR A 100 13.72 -0.49 2.73
N GLU A 101 14.09 0.72 3.14
CA GLU A 101 14.03 1.91 2.29
C GLU A 101 14.81 1.73 0.98
N LYS A 102 16.03 1.23 1.07
CA LYS A 102 16.87 0.94 -0.11
C LYS A 102 16.29 -0.12 -1.05
N GLU A 103 15.57 -1.11 -0.52
CA GLU A 103 14.85 -2.08 -1.36
C GLU A 103 13.67 -1.44 -2.08
N ILE A 104 12.99 -0.49 -1.45
CA ILE A 104 11.90 0.29 -2.07
C ILE A 104 12.46 1.18 -3.18
N ASP A 105 13.49 1.96 -2.88
CA ASP A 105 14.16 2.84 -3.85
C ASP A 105 14.63 2.06 -5.06
N LEU A 106 15.24 0.89 -4.84
CA LEU A 106 15.70 -0.02 -5.89
C LEU A 106 14.55 -0.50 -6.78
N ILE A 107 13.47 -0.97 -6.17
CA ILE A 107 12.28 -1.45 -6.90
C ILE A 107 11.67 -0.32 -7.73
N GLN A 108 11.46 0.85 -7.12
CA GLN A 108 10.87 2.01 -7.81
C GLN A 108 11.75 2.47 -8.96
N PHE A 109 13.07 2.55 -8.76
CA PHE A 109 14.00 2.99 -9.77
C PHE A 109 14.01 2.05 -10.98
N ILE A 110 14.20 0.74 -10.77
CA ILE A 110 14.21 -0.24 -11.86
C ILE A 110 12.86 -0.25 -12.60
N TYR A 111 11.76 -0.18 -11.86
CA TYR A 111 10.43 -0.24 -12.46
C TYR A 111 10.10 1.02 -13.28
N SER A 112 10.50 2.21 -12.81
CA SER A 112 10.25 3.48 -13.50
C SER A 112 10.99 3.60 -14.83
N LEU A 113 12.23 3.12 -14.88
CA LEU A 113 13.04 3.11 -16.09
C LEU A 113 12.74 1.94 -17.03
N LYS A 114 11.91 0.96 -16.55
CA LYS A 114 11.68 -0.33 -17.20
C LYS A 114 12.94 -1.20 -17.30
N ARG A 115 14.12 -0.59 -17.35
CA ARG A 115 15.43 -1.23 -17.41
C ARG A 115 16.48 -0.25 -16.88
N ALA A 116 17.39 -0.73 -16.04
CA ALA A 116 18.45 0.08 -15.43
C ALA A 116 19.76 -0.71 -15.37
N ASP A 117 20.86 -0.09 -15.77
CA ASP A 117 22.16 -0.70 -15.60
C ASP A 117 22.67 -0.60 -14.17
N LEU A 118 23.72 -1.37 -13.86
CA LEU A 118 24.25 -1.46 -12.50
C LEU A 118 24.82 -0.13 -11.99
N LYS A 119 25.45 0.67 -12.87
CA LYS A 119 26.04 1.96 -12.54
C LYS A 119 24.97 3.02 -12.27
N GLU A 120 23.91 3.02 -13.08
CA GLU A 120 22.75 3.89 -12.87
C GLU A 120 22.07 3.62 -11.53
N ILE A 121 21.86 2.33 -11.22
CA ILE A 121 21.29 1.89 -9.93
C ILE A 121 22.18 2.35 -8.78
N GLN A 122 23.50 2.12 -8.88
CA GLN A 122 24.46 2.51 -7.86
C GLN A 122 24.44 4.02 -7.60
N LYS A 123 24.54 4.82 -8.65
CA LYS A 123 24.56 6.28 -8.57
C LYS A 123 23.27 6.83 -7.98
N THR A 124 22.13 6.35 -8.45
CA THR A 124 20.84 6.95 -8.09
C THR A 124 20.33 6.47 -6.74
N VAL A 125 20.41 5.16 -6.47
CA VAL A 125 19.85 4.58 -5.24
C VAL A 125 20.81 4.70 -4.06
N TRP A 126 22.13 4.58 -4.31
CA TRP A 126 23.14 4.64 -3.22
C TRP A 126 23.92 5.95 -3.17
N GLY A 127 23.89 6.76 -4.23
CA GLY A 127 24.60 8.04 -4.28
C GLY A 127 26.13 7.89 -4.45
N TYR A 128 26.60 6.70 -4.80
CA TYR A 128 28.04 6.45 -4.99
C TYR A 128 28.44 6.71 -6.44
N SER A 129 29.53 7.44 -6.62
CA SER A 129 30.09 7.76 -7.93
C SER A 129 31.27 6.87 -8.35
N ASN A 130 31.76 6.01 -7.46
CA ASN A 130 32.97 5.19 -7.70
C ASN A 130 32.60 3.74 -8.10
N ASP A 131 33.25 3.25 -9.16
CA ASP A 131 33.07 1.91 -9.73
C ASP A 131 33.41 0.75 -8.75
N LEU A 132 34.02 1.05 -7.62
CA LEU A 132 34.54 0.06 -6.66
C LEU A 132 33.46 -0.63 -5.78
N GLU A 133 32.22 -0.15 -5.80
CA GLU A 133 31.16 -0.65 -4.88
C GLU A 133 29.98 -1.34 -5.58
N THR A 134 30.14 -1.77 -6.82
CA THR A 134 29.08 -2.51 -7.57
C THR A 134 28.62 -3.77 -6.85
N HIS A 135 29.51 -4.45 -6.14
CA HIS A 135 29.19 -5.63 -5.32
C HIS A 135 28.16 -5.36 -4.22
N THR A 136 28.05 -4.12 -3.74
CA THR A 136 27.02 -3.74 -2.77
C THR A 136 25.64 -3.84 -3.39
N VAL A 137 25.45 -3.26 -4.59
CA VAL A 137 24.18 -3.29 -5.33
C VAL A 137 23.77 -4.71 -5.65
N GLU A 138 24.67 -5.51 -6.21
CA GLU A 138 24.43 -6.92 -6.54
C GLU A 138 24.01 -7.73 -5.31
N THR A 139 24.65 -7.50 -4.17
CA THR A 139 24.32 -8.14 -2.90
C THR A 139 22.90 -7.76 -2.45
N HIS A 140 22.50 -6.50 -2.59
CA HIS A 140 21.14 -6.05 -2.26
C HIS A 140 20.10 -6.66 -3.20
N ILE A 141 20.36 -6.71 -4.50
CA ILE A 141 19.50 -7.37 -5.49
C ILE A 141 19.35 -8.86 -5.17
N TYR A 142 20.46 -9.54 -4.88
CA TYR A 142 20.43 -10.95 -4.48
C TYR A 142 19.57 -11.19 -3.23
N ARG A 143 19.77 -10.38 -2.19
CA ARG A 143 18.99 -10.47 -0.94
C ARG A 143 17.51 -10.22 -1.17
N LEU A 144 17.18 -9.23 -1.99
CA LEU A 144 15.79 -8.93 -2.34
C LEU A 144 15.14 -10.07 -3.13
N ARG A 145 15.81 -10.62 -4.14
CA ARG A 145 15.36 -11.83 -4.86
C ARG A 145 15.08 -12.98 -3.91
N LYS A 146 15.99 -13.23 -2.96
CA LYS A 146 15.84 -14.30 -1.96
C LYS A 146 14.61 -14.06 -1.05
N LYS A 147 14.35 -12.82 -0.64
CA LYS A 147 13.15 -12.45 0.12
C LYS A 147 11.89 -12.69 -0.70
N MET A 148 11.86 -12.24 -1.95
CA MET A 148 10.72 -12.40 -2.86
C MET A 148 10.42 -13.88 -3.10
N PHE A 149 11.46 -14.68 -3.34
CA PHE A 149 11.30 -16.12 -3.48
C PHE A 149 10.72 -16.76 -2.21
N LYS A 150 11.31 -16.48 -1.05
CA LYS A 150 10.87 -17.07 0.23
C LYS A 150 9.40 -16.74 0.56
N THR A 151 8.96 -15.53 0.25
CA THR A 151 7.61 -15.07 0.63
C THR A 151 6.57 -15.41 -0.43
N PHE A 152 6.88 -15.17 -1.69
CA PHE A 152 5.92 -15.26 -2.80
C PHE A 152 6.19 -16.41 -3.77
N ASN A 153 7.27 -17.17 -3.56
CA ASN A 153 7.77 -18.19 -4.49
C ASN A 153 8.10 -17.62 -5.89
N ASP A 154 8.57 -16.36 -5.93
CA ASP A 154 8.90 -15.66 -7.16
C ASP A 154 10.41 -15.55 -7.35
N HIS A 155 10.94 -16.36 -8.28
CA HIS A 155 12.36 -16.37 -8.65
C HIS A 155 12.72 -15.24 -9.63
N ASN A 156 11.73 -14.64 -10.30
CA ASN A 156 11.91 -13.79 -11.46
C ASN A 156 11.45 -12.35 -11.22
N PHE A 157 11.27 -11.91 -9.98
CA PHE A 157 10.82 -10.57 -9.66
C PHE A 157 11.73 -9.49 -10.24
N ILE A 158 13.05 -9.63 -10.06
CA ILE A 158 14.04 -8.79 -10.72
C ILE A 158 14.82 -9.68 -11.67
N LYS A 159 14.76 -9.41 -12.96
CA LYS A 159 15.51 -10.10 -13.99
C LYS A 159 16.75 -9.29 -14.38
N HIS A 160 17.68 -9.94 -15.09
CA HIS A 160 18.87 -9.30 -15.62
C HIS A 160 19.19 -9.91 -16.99
N ASP A 161 19.54 -9.06 -17.92
CA ASP A 161 20.06 -9.42 -19.24
C ASP A 161 21.23 -8.52 -19.62
N GLN A 162 21.63 -8.51 -20.90
CA GLN A 162 22.77 -7.73 -21.40
C GLN A 162 22.57 -6.21 -21.22
N ASP A 163 21.32 -5.75 -21.21
CA ASP A 163 20.95 -4.33 -21.13
C ASP A 163 20.65 -3.86 -19.69
N GLY A 164 20.72 -4.76 -18.70
CA GLY A 164 20.57 -4.40 -17.29
C GLY A 164 19.47 -5.14 -16.54
N TYR A 165 19.10 -4.60 -15.37
CA TYR A 165 18.07 -5.13 -14.48
C TYR A 165 16.70 -4.59 -14.82
N PHE A 166 15.66 -5.46 -14.71
CA PHE A 166 14.28 -5.08 -15.01
C PHE A 166 13.29 -5.88 -14.17
N ILE A 167 12.08 -5.33 -14.02
CA ILE A 167 10.93 -5.94 -13.34
C ILE A 167 9.79 -6.05 -14.36
N ASN A 168 9.28 -7.28 -14.55
CA ASN A 168 8.17 -7.57 -15.45
C ASN A 168 6.95 -8.08 -14.68
#